data_546a7de92eadbe399ae8435c4cc9e6d4
#
_entry.id   546a7de92eadbe399ae8435c4cc9e6d4
#
_cell.length_a   1.000
_cell.length_b   1.000
_cell.length_c   1.000
_cell.angle_alpha   90.00
_cell.angle_beta   90.00
_cell.angle_gamma   90.00
#
_symmetry.space_group_name_H-M   'P 1'
#
loop_
_entity.id
_entity.type
_entity.pdbx_description
1 polymer ?
#
loop_
_entity_poly.entity_id
_entity_poly.type
_entity_poly.pdbx_seq_one_letter_code
_entity_poly.pdbx_strand_id
1 'polypeptide(L)'
;PANLVFEHGSSPLATVKNYASVFQDKIFLLYTLGTVFNGVIWLQIDNYIPVHLKESFIASSVFGIHISGAKMLSIMVFINTLIIVCFITTANRLTKEMKIIPQFLLGSIIFDLGMLFTIVFRSFWALFLLAILYTMGELICMPPSQVLRAEMMNENKLGTYSGFLNMAQPLASILAGAMISISATTGAVG
;
A
#
# COMPACT_ATOMS: atom_id res chain seq x y z
N PRO A 1 13.76 -28.59 17.66
CA PRO A 1 14.57 -27.41 17.38
C PRO A 1 15.07 -27.54 15.96
N ALA A 2 14.47 -26.78 15.04
CA ALA A 2 14.89 -26.69 13.66
C ALA A 2 16.27 -26.00 13.66
N ASN A 3 17.28 -26.73 13.22
CA ASN A 3 18.60 -26.19 12.95
C ASN A 3 18.46 -25.17 11.81
N LEU A 4 18.40 -23.89 12.14
CA LEU A 4 18.57 -22.83 11.17
C LEU A 4 20.05 -22.90 10.72
N VAL A 5 20.29 -23.60 9.62
CA VAL A 5 21.58 -23.56 8.92
C VAL A 5 21.63 -22.19 8.26
N PHE A 6 22.28 -21.25 8.94
CA PHE A 6 22.72 -20.02 8.29
C PHE A 6 23.80 -20.42 7.29
N GLU A 7 23.48 -20.43 6.00
CA GLU A 7 24.49 -20.54 4.95
C GLU A 7 25.41 -19.30 5.04
N HIS A 8 26.47 -19.44 5.81
CA HIS A 8 27.60 -18.51 5.84
C HIS A 8 28.39 -18.70 4.55
N GLY A 9 28.35 -17.68 3.70
CA GLY A 9 29.32 -17.53 2.61
C GLY A 9 28.89 -18.06 1.25
N SER A 10 27.73 -17.64 0.75
CA SER A 10 27.50 -17.71 -0.71
C SER A 10 28.47 -16.72 -1.39
N SER A 11 29.31 -17.20 -2.31
CA SER A 11 30.15 -16.30 -3.11
C SER A 11 29.28 -15.29 -3.86
N PRO A 12 29.74 -14.06 -4.16
CA PRO A 12 28.97 -13.06 -4.90
C PRO A 12 28.36 -13.61 -6.18
N LEU A 13 29.05 -14.54 -6.85
CA LEU A 13 28.59 -15.25 -8.03
C LEU A 13 27.40 -16.18 -7.74
N ALA A 14 27.40 -16.89 -6.61
CA ALA A 14 26.28 -17.74 -6.19
C ALA A 14 25.05 -16.89 -5.87
N THR A 15 25.24 -15.74 -5.25
CA THR A 15 24.17 -14.77 -4.98
C THR A 15 23.53 -14.27 -6.28
N VAL A 16 24.32 -13.84 -7.26
CA VAL A 16 23.83 -13.40 -8.56
C VAL A 16 23.07 -14.53 -9.27
N LYS A 17 23.60 -15.78 -9.25
CA LYS A 17 22.94 -16.94 -9.84
C LYS A 17 21.60 -17.25 -9.16
N ASN A 18 21.53 -17.09 -7.84
CA ASN A 18 20.28 -17.26 -7.09
C ASN A 18 19.24 -16.22 -7.48
N TYR A 19 19.62 -14.93 -7.62
CA TYR A 19 18.72 -13.90 -8.14
C TYR A 19 18.30 -14.17 -9.58
N ALA A 20 19.19 -14.65 -10.44
CA ALA A 20 18.85 -15.04 -11.81
C ALA A 20 17.77 -16.15 -11.85
N SER A 21 17.74 -17.06 -10.86
CA SER A 21 16.70 -18.09 -10.77
C SER A 21 15.31 -17.51 -10.44
N VAL A 22 15.22 -16.37 -9.77
CA VAL A 22 13.96 -15.69 -9.47
C VAL A 22 13.30 -15.17 -10.74
N PHE A 23 14.10 -14.71 -11.73
CA PHE A 23 13.59 -14.27 -13.03
C PHE A 23 12.96 -15.37 -13.88
N GLN A 24 13.17 -16.63 -13.53
CA GLN A 24 12.50 -17.78 -14.17
C GLN A 24 11.11 -18.04 -13.60
N ASP A 25 10.84 -17.56 -12.38
CA ASP A 25 9.54 -17.68 -11.72
C ASP A 25 8.61 -16.55 -12.15
N LYS A 26 7.91 -16.76 -13.27
CA LYS A 26 7.01 -15.76 -13.87
C LYS A 26 5.87 -15.35 -12.93
N ILE A 27 5.38 -16.27 -12.10
CA ILE A 27 4.27 -16.00 -11.18
C ILE A 27 4.75 -15.05 -10.08
N PHE A 28 5.92 -15.35 -9.50
CA PHE A 28 6.53 -14.47 -8.50
C PHE A 28 6.90 -13.10 -9.06
N LEU A 29 7.42 -13.03 -10.29
CA LEU A 29 7.70 -11.75 -10.94
C LEU A 29 6.44 -10.91 -11.15
N LEU A 30 5.36 -11.53 -11.60
CA LEU A 30 4.08 -10.85 -11.78
C LEU A 30 3.53 -10.36 -10.43
N TYR A 31 3.62 -11.18 -9.39
CA TYR A 31 3.27 -10.81 -8.03
C TYR A 31 4.11 -9.62 -7.54
N THR A 32 5.42 -9.66 -7.73
CA THR A 32 6.33 -8.57 -7.35
C THR A 32 6.00 -7.28 -8.09
N LEU A 33 5.72 -7.35 -9.39
CA LEU A 33 5.30 -6.21 -10.20
C LEU A 33 3.98 -5.62 -9.67
N GLY A 34 3.00 -6.47 -9.36
CA GLY A 34 1.75 -6.05 -8.72
C GLY A 34 2.00 -5.36 -7.37
N THR A 35 2.94 -5.88 -6.57
CA THR A 35 3.35 -5.27 -5.30
C THR A 35 3.97 -3.88 -5.50
N VAL A 36 4.77 -3.68 -6.57
CA VAL A 36 5.33 -2.36 -6.91
C VAL A 36 4.21 -1.37 -7.23
N PHE A 37 3.26 -1.72 -8.10
CA PHE A 37 2.16 -0.83 -8.47
C PHE A 37 1.25 -0.52 -7.28
N ASN A 38 0.91 -1.51 -6.47
CA ASN A 38 0.15 -1.29 -5.25
C ASN A 38 0.91 -0.37 -4.28
N GLY A 39 2.23 -0.55 -4.15
CA GLY A 39 3.10 0.32 -3.36
C GLY A 39 3.10 1.78 -3.85
N VAL A 40 3.03 2.01 -5.17
CA VAL A 40 2.90 3.37 -5.73
C VAL A 40 1.62 4.05 -5.22
N ILE A 41 0.49 3.33 -5.22
CA ILE A 41 -0.80 3.87 -4.73
C ILE A 41 -0.71 4.17 -3.23
N TRP A 42 -0.17 3.26 -2.44
CA TRP A 42 0.04 3.45 -1.01
C TRP A 42 0.87 4.69 -0.69
N LEU A 43 1.95 4.91 -1.43
CA LEU A 43 2.83 6.05 -1.23
C LEU A 43 2.19 7.40 -1.57
N GLN A 44 1.04 7.43 -2.26
CA GLN A 44 0.33 8.69 -2.50
C GLN A 44 -0.21 9.31 -1.21
N ILE A 45 -0.50 8.50 -0.17
CA ILE A 45 -0.92 9.01 1.16
C ILE A 45 0.13 9.95 1.74
N ASP A 46 1.41 9.59 1.61
CA ASP A 46 2.50 10.35 2.21
C ASP A 46 3.07 11.43 1.30
N ASN A 47 2.94 11.26 -0.02
CA ASN A 47 3.60 12.12 -0.99
C ASN A 47 2.64 13.11 -1.65
N TYR A 48 1.60 12.62 -2.32
CA TYR A 48 0.72 13.46 -3.15
C TYR A 48 -0.43 14.08 -2.34
N ILE A 49 -1.12 13.29 -1.52
CA ILE A 49 -2.31 13.75 -0.78
C ILE A 49 -2.02 14.96 0.12
N PRO A 50 -0.90 15.05 0.87
CA PRO A 50 -0.59 16.23 1.65
C PRO A 50 -0.50 17.51 0.81
N VAL A 51 0.14 17.41 -0.36
CA VAL A 51 0.28 18.55 -1.28
C VAL A 51 -1.09 18.92 -1.86
N HIS A 52 -1.82 17.94 -2.36
CA HIS A 52 -3.16 18.12 -2.92
C HIS A 52 -4.13 18.78 -1.93
N LEU A 53 -4.15 18.31 -0.68
CA LEU A 53 -5.02 18.89 0.35
C LEU A 53 -4.60 20.31 0.73
N LYS A 54 -3.31 20.61 0.74
CA LYS A 54 -2.82 21.96 1.02
C LYS A 54 -3.27 22.96 -0.05
N GLU A 55 -3.29 22.55 -1.30
CA GLU A 55 -3.57 23.42 -2.45
C GLU A 55 -5.04 23.45 -2.85
N SER A 56 -5.72 22.32 -2.78
CA SER A 56 -7.04 22.13 -3.38
C SER A 56 -8.18 21.95 -2.38
N PHE A 57 -7.90 21.73 -1.08
CA PHE A 57 -8.94 21.53 -0.10
C PHE A 57 -9.80 22.77 0.10
N ILE A 58 -11.12 22.60 0.04
CA ILE A 58 -12.07 23.68 0.33
C ILE A 58 -12.18 23.82 1.85
N ALA A 59 -11.51 24.85 2.38
CA ALA A 59 -11.55 25.15 3.81
C ALA A 59 -13.00 25.32 4.27
N SER A 60 -13.35 24.66 5.37
CA SER A 60 -14.71 24.65 5.89
C SER A 60 -14.71 24.81 7.41
N SER A 61 -15.82 25.29 7.96
CA SER A 61 -16.02 25.30 9.41
C SER A 61 -16.95 24.15 9.78
N VAL A 62 -16.44 23.25 10.61
CA VAL A 62 -17.18 22.08 11.09
C VAL A 62 -17.23 22.13 12.62
N PHE A 63 -18.43 22.15 13.20
CA PHE A 63 -18.65 22.34 14.64
C PHE A 63 -17.93 23.57 15.23
N GLY A 64 -17.88 24.68 14.48
CA GLY A 64 -17.22 25.90 14.91
C GLY A 64 -15.68 25.89 14.78
N ILE A 65 -15.10 24.79 14.32
CA ILE A 65 -13.65 24.64 14.13
C ILE A 65 -13.32 24.87 12.65
N HIS A 66 -12.41 25.80 12.37
CA HIS A 66 -11.88 25.98 11.02
C HIS A 66 -10.96 24.83 10.62
N ILE A 67 -11.32 24.10 9.56
CA ILE A 67 -10.58 22.99 9.01
C ILE A 67 -9.84 23.46 7.77
N SER A 68 -8.51 23.41 7.82
CA SER A 68 -7.60 23.59 6.69
C SER A 68 -7.20 22.25 6.08
N GLY A 69 -6.54 22.26 4.91
CA GLY A 69 -6.05 21.04 4.27
C GLY A 69 -5.12 20.22 5.18
N ALA A 70 -4.23 20.87 5.93
CA ALA A 70 -3.36 20.19 6.89
C ALA A 70 -4.14 19.52 8.04
N LYS A 71 -5.17 20.19 8.57
CA LYS A 71 -6.04 19.59 9.58
C LYS A 71 -6.84 18.43 9.00
N MET A 72 -7.30 18.54 7.74
CA MET A 72 -8.02 17.46 7.07
C MET A 72 -7.13 16.22 6.95
N LEU A 73 -5.87 16.37 6.53
CA LEU A 73 -4.92 15.27 6.49
C LEU A 73 -4.78 14.60 7.86
N SER A 74 -4.60 15.40 8.92
CA SER A 74 -4.50 14.84 10.28
C SER A 74 -5.75 14.07 10.70
N ILE A 75 -6.94 14.56 10.32
CA ILE A 75 -8.20 13.89 10.57
C ILE A 75 -8.26 12.55 9.82
N MET A 76 -7.87 12.52 8.55
CA MET A 76 -7.86 11.29 7.74
C MET A 76 -6.92 10.24 8.34
N VAL A 77 -5.69 10.62 8.71
CA VAL A 77 -4.72 9.72 9.36
C VAL A 77 -5.23 9.23 10.71
N PHE A 78 -5.84 10.11 11.50
CA PHE A 78 -6.43 9.75 12.79
C PHE A 78 -7.57 8.74 12.62
N ILE A 79 -8.49 8.96 11.68
CA ILE A 79 -9.60 8.05 11.38
C ILE A 79 -9.07 6.70 10.93
N ASN A 80 -8.10 6.68 10.01
CA ASN A 80 -7.47 5.45 9.53
C ASN A 80 -6.91 4.66 10.70
N THR A 81 -6.08 5.27 11.53
CA THR A 81 -5.48 4.61 12.70
C THR A 81 -6.54 4.10 13.68
N LEU A 82 -7.54 4.93 14.00
CA LEU A 82 -8.61 4.58 14.92
C LEU A 82 -9.42 3.38 14.44
N ILE A 83 -9.80 3.37 13.16
CA ILE A 83 -10.56 2.27 12.55
C ILE A 83 -9.73 0.99 12.56
N ILE A 84 -8.45 1.05 12.17
CA ILE A 84 -7.58 -0.13 12.19
C ILE A 84 -7.49 -0.71 13.59
N VAL A 85 -7.16 0.10 14.60
CA VAL A 85 -7.01 -0.37 15.98
C VAL A 85 -8.32 -0.98 16.52
N CYS A 86 -9.46 -0.34 16.25
CA CYS A 86 -10.74 -0.79 16.78
C CYS A 86 -11.32 -2.00 16.03
N PHE A 87 -11.11 -2.10 14.73
CA PHE A 87 -11.86 -3.02 13.89
C PHE A 87 -11.04 -4.14 13.23
N ILE A 88 -9.70 -4.17 13.36
CA ILE A 88 -8.87 -5.21 12.74
C ILE A 88 -9.31 -6.64 13.13
N THR A 89 -9.63 -6.85 14.40
CA THR A 89 -10.08 -8.16 14.89
C THR A 89 -11.45 -8.53 14.32
N THR A 90 -12.36 -7.55 14.24
CA THR A 90 -13.70 -7.74 13.69
C THR A 90 -13.65 -8.00 12.19
N ALA A 91 -12.86 -7.24 11.45
CA ALA A 91 -12.64 -7.46 10.02
C ALA A 91 -12.10 -8.86 9.75
N ASN A 92 -11.09 -9.31 10.50
CA ASN A 92 -10.52 -10.66 10.37
C ASN A 92 -11.56 -11.76 10.67
N ARG A 93 -12.46 -11.54 11.62
CA ARG A 93 -13.55 -12.50 11.92
C ARG A 93 -14.59 -12.57 10.80
N LEU A 94 -14.95 -11.42 10.23
CA LEU A 94 -15.94 -11.35 9.15
C LEU A 94 -15.43 -11.96 7.85
N THR A 95 -14.13 -11.86 7.59
CA THR A 95 -13.52 -12.32 6.34
C THR A 95 -12.89 -13.72 6.44
N LYS A 96 -12.90 -14.36 7.62
CA LYS A 96 -12.22 -15.64 7.86
C LYS A 96 -12.65 -16.78 6.94
N GLU A 97 -13.90 -16.77 6.46
CA GLU A 97 -14.45 -17.80 5.55
C GLU A 97 -14.16 -17.46 4.07
N MET A 98 -13.61 -16.28 3.79
CA MET A 98 -13.29 -15.91 2.41
C MET A 98 -11.98 -16.58 1.97
N LYS A 99 -11.93 -16.98 0.70
CA LYS A 99 -10.66 -17.43 0.10
C LYS A 99 -9.69 -16.22 0.01
N ILE A 100 -8.40 -16.50 0.18
CA ILE A 100 -7.34 -15.48 0.27
C ILE A 100 -7.34 -14.52 -0.94
N ILE A 101 -7.39 -15.06 -2.17
CA ILE A 101 -7.32 -14.24 -3.38
C ILE A 101 -8.56 -13.34 -3.55
N PRO A 102 -9.82 -13.82 -3.46
CA PRO A 102 -10.98 -12.96 -3.50
C PRO A 102 -11.02 -11.90 -2.40
N GLN A 103 -10.60 -12.23 -1.17
CA GLN A 103 -10.51 -11.30 -0.07
C GLN A 103 -9.51 -10.18 -0.37
N PHE A 104 -8.31 -10.55 -0.83
CA PHE A 104 -7.27 -9.60 -1.21
C PHE A 104 -7.75 -8.67 -2.33
N LEU A 105 -8.32 -9.21 -3.40
CA LEU A 105 -8.82 -8.42 -4.53
C LEU A 105 -9.95 -7.47 -4.11
N LEU A 106 -10.91 -7.94 -3.33
CA LEU A 106 -12.01 -7.10 -2.84
C LEU A 106 -11.49 -5.92 -2.01
N GLY A 107 -10.61 -6.21 -1.04
CA GLY A 107 -10.03 -5.19 -0.20
C GLY A 107 -9.18 -4.19 -0.98
N SER A 108 -8.35 -4.67 -1.92
CA SER A 108 -7.52 -3.81 -2.78
C SER A 108 -8.36 -2.90 -3.67
N ILE A 109 -9.42 -3.41 -4.30
CA ILE A 109 -10.33 -2.60 -5.14
C ILE A 109 -10.99 -1.49 -4.31
N ILE A 110 -11.49 -1.81 -3.11
CA ILE A 110 -12.11 -0.81 -2.23
C ILE A 110 -11.08 0.24 -1.80
N PHE A 111 -9.87 -0.18 -1.45
CA PHE A 111 -8.76 0.71 -1.08
C PHE A 111 -8.38 1.63 -2.24
N ASP A 112 -8.12 1.08 -3.42
CA ASP A 112 -7.66 1.81 -4.60
C ASP A 112 -8.70 2.82 -5.09
N LEU A 113 -9.99 2.42 -5.11
CA LEU A 113 -11.09 3.33 -5.44
C LEU A 113 -11.23 4.45 -4.41
N GLY A 114 -11.15 4.12 -3.12
CA GLY A 114 -11.18 5.13 -2.06
C GLY A 114 -10.05 6.14 -2.20
N MET A 115 -8.85 5.67 -2.50
CA MET A 115 -7.67 6.52 -2.74
C MET A 115 -7.81 7.38 -4.00
N LEU A 116 -8.29 6.79 -5.11
CA LEU A 116 -8.52 7.51 -6.36
C LEU A 116 -9.51 8.67 -6.15
N PHE A 117 -10.63 8.42 -5.47
CA PHE A 117 -11.61 9.47 -5.22
C PHE A 117 -11.11 10.53 -4.23
N THR A 118 -10.19 10.20 -3.33
CA THR A 118 -9.56 11.18 -2.44
C THR A 118 -8.79 12.27 -3.22
N ILE A 119 -8.28 11.95 -4.40
CA ILE A 119 -7.62 12.90 -5.29
C ILE A 119 -8.62 13.81 -6.00
N VAL A 120 -9.85 13.35 -6.22
CA VAL A 120 -10.88 14.08 -6.96
C VAL A 120 -11.69 15.00 -6.06
N PHE A 121 -12.04 14.55 -4.87
CA PHE A 121 -12.90 15.30 -3.96
C PHE A 121 -12.11 16.27 -3.08
N ARG A 122 -12.72 17.44 -2.79
CA ARG A 122 -12.07 18.55 -2.09
C ARG A 122 -12.85 19.00 -0.85
N SER A 123 -14.03 18.42 -0.58
CA SER A 123 -14.89 18.79 0.54
C SER A 123 -14.65 17.94 1.77
N PHE A 124 -14.83 18.51 2.95
CA PHE A 124 -14.62 17.81 4.23
C PHE A 124 -15.39 16.48 4.32
N TRP A 125 -16.70 16.48 4.10
CA TRP A 125 -17.52 15.29 4.28
C TRP A 125 -17.20 14.18 3.27
N ALA A 126 -16.88 14.55 2.03
CA ALA A 126 -16.46 13.56 1.04
C ALA A 126 -15.15 12.90 1.45
N LEU A 127 -14.15 13.67 1.82
CA LEU A 127 -12.85 13.14 2.24
C LEU A 127 -12.95 12.33 3.54
N PHE A 128 -13.82 12.75 4.47
CA PHE A 128 -14.09 12.00 5.69
C PHE A 128 -14.66 10.60 5.40
N LEU A 129 -15.65 10.51 4.53
CA LEU A 129 -16.24 9.24 4.11
C LEU A 129 -15.27 8.37 3.30
N LEU A 130 -14.47 9.00 2.45
CA LEU A 130 -13.43 8.31 1.68
C LEU A 130 -12.31 7.77 2.59
N ALA A 131 -11.95 8.49 3.64
CA ALA A 131 -11.01 7.99 4.64
C ALA A 131 -11.52 6.70 5.31
N ILE A 132 -12.80 6.64 5.62
CA ILE A 132 -13.43 5.42 6.14
C ILE A 132 -13.40 4.32 5.07
N LEU A 133 -13.76 4.65 3.82
CA LEU A 133 -13.86 3.69 2.72
C LEU A 133 -12.51 3.01 2.43
N TYR A 134 -11.45 3.80 2.18
CA TYR A 134 -10.14 3.21 1.88
C TYR A 134 -9.58 2.45 3.09
N THR A 135 -9.85 2.90 4.32
CA THR A 135 -9.44 2.16 5.52
C THR A 135 -10.15 0.81 5.65
N MET A 136 -11.43 0.73 5.27
CA MET A 136 -12.13 -0.56 5.22
C MET A 136 -11.50 -1.49 4.19
N GLY A 137 -11.14 -0.98 3.02
CA GLY A 137 -10.39 -1.72 2.01
C GLY A 137 -9.06 -2.25 2.56
N GLU A 138 -8.30 -1.39 3.24
CA GLU A 138 -7.05 -1.74 3.91
C GLU A 138 -7.21 -2.87 4.91
N LEU A 139 -8.19 -2.78 5.79
CA LEU A 139 -8.49 -3.82 6.79
C LEU A 139 -8.79 -5.19 6.16
N ILE A 140 -9.44 -5.20 4.99
CA ILE A 140 -9.80 -6.43 4.29
C ILE A 140 -8.59 -7.00 3.53
N CYS A 141 -7.77 -6.17 2.88
CA CYS A 141 -6.66 -6.64 2.03
C CYS A 141 -5.35 -6.94 2.79
N MET A 142 -5.11 -6.30 3.94
CA MET A 142 -3.85 -6.45 4.67
C MET A 142 -3.57 -7.89 5.16
N PRO A 143 -4.50 -8.59 5.84
CA PRO A 143 -4.25 -9.95 6.30
C PRO A 143 -3.93 -10.92 5.15
N PRO A 144 -4.74 -11.01 4.08
CA PRO A 144 -4.45 -11.91 2.98
C PRO A 144 -3.19 -11.51 2.20
N SER A 145 -2.81 -10.25 2.16
CA SER A 145 -1.56 -9.83 1.51
C SER A 145 -0.33 -10.43 2.17
N GLN A 146 -0.31 -10.54 3.50
CA GLN A 146 0.78 -11.16 4.23
C GLN A 146 0.87 -12.67 3.97
N VAL A 147 -0.28 -13.34 3.88
CA VAL A 147 -0.33 -14.77 3.54
C VAL A 147 0.14 -15.01 2.11
N LEU A 148 -0.37 -14.25 1.14
CA LEU A 148 0.05 -14.33 -0.26
C LEU A 148 1.55 -14.07 -0.40
N ARG A 149 2.09 -13.09 0.34
CA ARG A 149 3.52 -12.83 0.37
C ARG A 149 4.32 -14.05 0.78
N ALA A 150 3.88 -14.78 1.81
CA ALA A 150 4.54 -15.98 2.28
C ALA A 150 4.40 -17.14 1.28
N GLU A 151 3.20 -17.36 0.73
CA GLU A 151 2.91 -18.45 -0.23
C GLU A 151 3.62 -18.30 -1.57
N MET A 152 3.89 -17.04 -2.00
CA MET A 152 4.58 -16.78 -3.27
C MET A 152 6.10 -16.99 -3.18
N MET A 153 6.66 -17.16 -1.98
CA MET A 153 8.09 -17.37 -1.80
C MET A 153 8.44 -18.86 -1.84
N ASN A 154 9.49 -19.22 -2.57
CA ASN A 154 10.04 -20.56 -2.56
C ASN A 154 10.71 -20.84 -1.21
N GLU A 155 10.22 -21.87 -0.49
CA GLU A 155 10.69 -22.25 0.85
C GLU A 155 12.20 -22.54 0.90
N ASN A 156 12.76 -23.13 -0.16
CA ASN A 156 14.18 -23.45 -0.26
C ASN A 156 15.09 -22.24 -0.55
N LYS A 157 14.50 -21.08 -0.92
CA LYS A 157 15.22 -19.87 -1.32
C LYS A 157 14.62 -18.62 -0.69
N LEU A 158 14.05 -18.73 0.50
CA LEU A 158 13.33 -17.64 1.19
C LEU A 158 14.13 -16.33 1.26
N GLY A 159 15.45 -16.41 1.55
CA GLY A 159 16.31 -15.23 1.61
C GLY A 159 16.38 -14.49 0.27
N THR A 160 16.54 -15.23 -0.83
CA THR A 160 16.62 -14.65 -2.19
C THR A 160 15.29 -14.05 -2.62
N TYR A 161 14.18 -14.77 -2.42
CA TYR A 161 12.84 -14.29 -2.77
C TYR A 161 12.42 -13.08 -1.94
N SER A 162 12.68 -13.12 -0.62
CA SER A 162 12.39 -12.00 0.28
C SER A 162 13.26 -10.77 -0.06
N GLY A 163 14.55 -10.97 -0.34
CA GLY A 163 15.45 -9.90 -0.77
C GLY A 163 14.97 -9.25 -2.08
N PHE A 164 14.54 -10.05 -3.07
CA PHE A 164 14.01 -9.55 -4.33
C PHE A 164 12.70 -8.77 -4.12
N LEU A 165 11.76 -9.31 -3.35
CA LEU A 165 10.48 -8.66 -3.07
C LEU A 165 10.67 -7.34 -2.28
N ASN A 166 11.67 -7.26 -1.41
CA ASN A 166 11.97 -6.03 -0.67
C ASN A 166 12.48 -4.90 -1.58
N MET A 167 12.92 -5.19 -2.82
CA MET A 167 13.21 -4.17 -3.83
C MET A 167 11.94 -3.50 -4.38
N ALA A 168 10.77 -4.10 -4.19
CA ALA A 168 9.50 -3.52 -4.68
C ALA A 168 9.22 -2.15 -4.05
N GLN A 169 9.50 -1.98 -2.76
CA GLN A 169 9.25 -0.71 -2.06
C GLN A 169 10.11 0.46 -2.57
N PRO A 170 11.46 0.33 -2.71
CA PRO A 170 12.28 1.35 -3.35
C PRO A 170 11.84 1.66 -4.78
N LEU A 171 11.51 0.64 -5.58
CA LEU A 171 11.01 0.85 -6.95
C LEU A 171 9.68 1.62 -6.96
N ALA A 172 8.75 1.27 -6.08
CA ALA A 172 7.50 2.00 -5.92
C ALA A 172 7.75 3.47 -5.54
N SER A 173 8.72 3.74 -4.65
CA SER A 173 9.08 5.10 -4.23
C SER A 173 9.66 5.92 -5.39
N ILE A 174 10.51 5.34 -6.22
CA ILE A 174 11.05 5.98 -7.43
C ILE A 174 9.93 6.33 -8.40
N LEU A 175 9.01 5.39 -8.66
CA LEU A 175 7.87 5.61 -9.56
C LEU A 175 6.92 6.67 -9.03
N ALA A 176 6.58 6.62 -7.73
CA ALA A 176 5.72 7.62 -7.09
C ALA A 176 6.34 9.02 -7.15
N GLY A 177 7.65 9.14 -6.87
CA GLY A 177 8.38 10.41 -6.99
C GLY A 177 8.44 10.94 -8.42
N ALA A 178 8.64 10.06 -9.41
CA ALA A 178 8.63 10.42 -10.82
C ALA A 178 7.24 10.94 -11.26
N MET A 179 6.15 10.31 -10.81
CA MET A 179 4.78 10.78 -11.10
C MET A 179 4.53 12.19 -10.56
N ILE A 180 4.98 12.50 -9.33
CA ILE A 180 4.86 13.84 -8.76
C ILE A 180 5.67 14.86 -9.57
N SER A 181 6.89 14.51 -9.96
CA SER A 181 7.75 15.39 -10.77
C SER A 181 7.13 15.70 -12.13
N ILE A 182 6.54 14.69 -12.79
CA ILE A 182 5.83 14.85 -14.06
C ILE A 182 4.58 15.73 -13.86
N SER A 183 3.80 15.48 -12.82
CA SER A 183 2.61 16.28 -12.48
C SER A 183 2.96 17.76 -12.29
N ALA A 184 4.04 18.07 -11.57
CA ALA A 184 4.52 19.43 -11.36
C ALA A 184 4.93 20.13 -12.67
N THR A 185 5.51 19.41 -13.63
CA THR A 185 5.93 19.98 -14.93
C THR A 185 4.78 20.17 -15.92
N THR A 186 3.75 19.33 -15.82
CA THR A 186 2.58 19.38 -16.73
C THR A 186 1.50 20.34 -16.26
N GLY A 187 1.66 20.97 -15.10
CA GLY A 187 0.64 21.84 -14.52
C GLY A 187 -0.64 21.11 -14.10
N ALA A 188 -0.60 19.78 -14.01
CA ALA A 188 -1.73 18.94 -13.64
C ALA A 188 -2.07 19.00 -12.13
N VAL A 189 -1.40 19.89 -11.38
CA VAL A 189 -1.69 20.23 -9.98
C VAL A 189 -2.53 21.50 -9.97
N GLY A 190 -3.69 21.44 -10.59
CA GLY A 190 -4.61 22.55 -10.67
C GLY A 190 -6.07 22.07 -10.62
#